data_135027cb7540c689de37877d12bec285
#
_entry.id   135027cb7540c689de37877d12bec285
#
_cell.length_a   1.000
_cell.length_b   1.000
_cell.length_c   1.000
_cell.angle_alpha   90.00
_cell.angle_beta   90.00
_cell.angle_gamma   90.00
#
_symmetry.space_group_name_H-M   'P 1'
#
loop_
_entity.id
_entity.type
_entity.pdbx_description
1 polymer ?
#
loop_
_entity_poly.entity_id
_entity_poly.type
_entity_poly.pdbx_seq_one_letter_code
_entity_poly.pdbx_strand_id
1 'polypeptide(L)'
;MILKFEWDENKNEDNKIKHGVSFQEAESVFDDKNAVFLYDEEHSLNEERFIIIGLDALFRELTVCHCYRGEDDDTVRIISARRATKNESKIYYGGLDYES
;
A
#
# COMPACT_ATOMS: atom_id res chain seq x y z
N MET A 1 12.71 -4.21 -12.89
CA MET A 1 11.66 -3.39 -13.54
C MET A 1 11.31 -2.21 -12.66
N ILE A 2 11.15 -1.05 -13.27
CA ILE A 2 10.77 0.15 -12.52
C ILE A 2 9.25 0.32 -12.63
N LEU A 3 8.57 0.32 -11.49
CA LEU A 3 7.15 0.55 -11.45
C LEU A 3 6.85 2.03 -11.61
N LYS A 4 5.77 2.33 -12.30
CA LYS A 4 5.24 3.68 -12.39
C LYS A 4 4.11 3.80 -11.38
N PHE A 5 3.92 4.99 -10.83
CA PHE A 5 2.88 5.25 -9.87
C PHE A 5 1.96 6.34 -10.37
N GLU A 6 0.68 6.18 -10.09
CA GLU A 6 -0.30 7.19 -10.41
C GLU A 6 -1.38 7.23 -9.34
N TRP A 7 -2.13 8.30 -9.29
CA TRP A 7 -3.28 8.45 -8.38
C TRP A 7 -4.10 9.66 -8.78
N ASP A 8 -5.29 9.73 -8.17
CA ASP A 8 -6.16 10.89 -8.29
C ASP A 8 -5.72 11.91 -7.25
N GLU A 9 -5.38 13.12 -7.69
CA GLU A 9 -4.85 14.14 -6.79
C GLU A 9 -5.85 14.58 -5.72
N ASN A 10 -7.14 14.60 -6.07
CA ASN A 10 -8.17 14.93 -5.07
C ASN A 10 -8.22 13.87 -3.96
N LYS A 11 -8.08 12.61 -4.33
CA LYS A 11 -8.02 11.52 -3.34
C LYS A 11 -6.78 11.63 -2.49
N ASN A 12 -5.66 12.05 -3.08
CA ASN A 12 -4.43 12.25 -2.33
C ASN A 12 -4.63 13.32 -1.25
N GLU A 13 -5.24 14.45 -1.62
CA GLU A 13 -5.50 15.52 -0.65
C GLU A 13 -6.43 15.05 0.46
N ASP A 14 -7.51 14.36 0.11
CA ASP A 14 -8.44 13.81 1.09
C ASP A 14 -7.75 12.82 2.01
N ASN A 15 -6.88 12.01 1.45
CA ASN A 15 -6.16 11.00 2.23
C ASN A 15 -5.21 11.65 3.26
N LYS A 16 -4.54 12.74 2.86
CA LYS A 16 -3.68 13.47 3.79
C LYS A 16 -4.48 14.03 4.97
N ILE A 17 -5.65 14.58 4.68
CA ILE A 17 -6.51 15.13 5.73
C ILE A 17 -7.01 14.02 6.64
N LYS A 18 -7.46 12.94 6.07
CA LYS A 18 -8.11 11.86 6.80
C LYS A 18 -7.13 10.98 7.58
N HIS A 19 -5.98 10.70 7.00
CA HIS A 19 -5.05 9.71 7.55
C HIS A 19 -3.65 10.26 7.84
N GLY A 20 -3.35 11.49 7.45
CA GLY A 20 -2.03 12.05 7.66
C GLY A 20 -0.95 11.44 6.79
N VAL A 21 -1.33 10.81 5.70
CA VAL A 21 -0.40 10.12 4.80
C VAL A 21 -0.66 10.59 3.38
N SER A 22 0.40 11.02 2.70
CA SER A 22 0.28 11.36 1.28
C SER A 22 0.54 10.13 0.43
N PHE A 23 0.06 10.16 -0.80
CA PHE A 23 0.33 9.06 -1.72
C PHE A 23 1.79 9.03 -2.15
N GLN A 24 2.49 10.18 -2.13
CA GLN A 24 3.92 10.23 -2.34
C GLN A 24 4.66 9.44 -1.25
N GLU A 25 4.23 9.61 0.00
CA GLU A 25 4.80 8.86 1.11
C GLU A 25 4.48 7.38 1.00
N ALA A 26 3.25 7.06 0.58
CA ALA A 26 2.83 5.67 0.42
C ALA A 26 3.62 4.93 -0.66
N GLU A 27 4.05 5.65 -1.69
CA GLU A 27 4.85 5.08 -2.77
C GLU A 27 6.10 4.39 -2.24
N SER A 28 6.73 4.95 -1.20
CA SER A 28 7.97 4.40 -0.65
C SER A 28 7.80 3.04 0.02
N VAL A 29 6.57 2.67 0.37
CA VAL A 29 6.31 1.33 0.93
C VAL A 29 6.69 0.23 -0.06
N PHE A 30 6.58 0.53 -1.35
CA PHE A 30 6.90 -0.45 -2.39
C PHE A 30 8.39 -0.73 -2.51
N ASP A 31 9.23 0.04 -1.81
CA ASP A 31 10.67 -0.20 -1.73
C ASP A 31 11.05 -1.06 -0.53
N ASP A 32 10.11 -1.34 0.36
CA ASP A 32 10.40 -2.16 1.54
C ASP A 32 10.51 -3.61 1.15
N LYS A 33 11.68 -4.19 1.30
CA LYS A 33 11.95 -5.59 0.94
C LYS A 33 11.11 -6.58 1.73
N ASN A 34 10.63 -6.17 2.88
CA ASN A 34 9.87 -7.04 3.77
C ASN A 34 8.36 -6.82 3.66
N ALA A 35 7.94 -5.97 2.74
CA ALA A 35 6.53 -5.66 2.56
C ALA A 35 5.74 -6.93 2.23
N VAL A 36 4.52 -6.99 2.73
CA VAL A 36 3.61 -8.12 2.51
C VAL A 36 2.49 -7.68 1.59
N PHE A 37 2.27 -8.44 0.53
CA PHE A 37 1.19 -8.18 -0.42
C PHE A 37 0.02 -9.12 -0.15
N LEU A 38 -1.18 -8.57 -0.09
CA LEU A 38 -2.40 -9.34 0.12
C LEU A 38 -3.44 -8.93 -0.91
N TYR A 39 -4.29 -9.87 -1.31
CA TYR A 39 -5.41 -9.59 -2.17
C TYR A 39 -6.54 -8.99 -1.32
N ASP A 40 -7.14 -7.91 -1.79
CA ASP A 40 -8.22 -7.25 -1.07
C ASP A 40 -9.57 -7.72 -1.64
N GLU A 41 -10.03 -8.86 -1.16
CA GLU A 41 -11.26 -9.48 -1.61
C GLU A 41 -12.46 -8.57 -1.44
N GLU A 42 -12.51 -7.89 -0.32
CA GLU A 42 -13.64 -7.05 0.04
C GLU A 42 -13.87 -5.90 -0.94
N HIS A 43 -12.80 -5.36 -1.50
CA HIS A 43 -12.88 -4.20 -2.39
C HIS A 43 -12.59 -4.52 -3.84
N SER A 44 -12.70 -5.78 -4.24
CA SER A 44 -12.37 -6.23 -5.59
C SER A 44 -13.59 -6.56 -6.45
N LEU A 45 -14.70 -5.84 -6.27
CA LEU A 45 -15.93 -6.11 -7.02
C LEU A 45 -15.81 -5.84 -8.51
N ASN A 46 -15.30 -4.67 -8.87
CA ASN A 46 -15.23 -4.25 -10.28
C ASN A 46 -13.83 -4.33 -10.86
N GLU A 47 -12.82 -4.33 -10.01
CA GLU A 47 -11.43 -4.48 -10.41
C GLU A 47 -10.68 -5.07 -9.26
N GLU A 48 -9.63 -5.79 -9.57
CA GLU A 48 -8.83 -6.42 -8.53
C GLU A 48 -8.02 -5.38 -7.77
N ARG A 49 -8.17 -5.40 -6.46
CA ARG A 49 -7.43 -4.52 -5.56
C ARG A 49 -6.57 -5.33 -4.63
N PHE A 50 -5.46 -4.73 -4.25
CA PHE A 50 -4.47 -5.36 -3.40
C PHE A 50 -4.10 -4.40 -2.29
N ILE A 51 -3.57 -4.92 -1.20
CA ILE A 51 -2.95 -4.09 -0.19
C ILE A 51 -1.49 -4.50 -0.04
N ILE A 52 -0.67 -3.52 0.27
CA ILE A 52 0.70 -3.77 0.65
C ILE A 52 0.88 -3.21 2.05
N ILE A 53 1.47 -4.01 2.93
CA ILE A 53 1.76 -3.61 4.30
C ILE A 53 3.27 -3.53 4.42
N GLY A 54 3.78 -2.39 4.83
CA GLY A 54 5.22 -2.22 4.96
C GLY A 54 5.59 -0.88 5.56
N LEU A 55 6.88 -0.62 5.60
CA LEU A 55 7.42 0.63 6.13
C LEU A 55 7.61 1.63 5.00
N ASP A 56 7.21 2.87 5.25
CA ASP A 56 7.50 3.94 4.31
C ASP A 56 8.90 4.52 4.61
N ALA A 57 9.30 5.54 3.88
CA ALA A 57 10.62 6.15 4.04
C ALA A 57 10.81 6.78 5.42
N LEU A 58 9.75 7.05 6.15
CA LEU A 58 9.78 7.59 7.50
C LEU A 58 9.64 6.50 8.57
N PHE A 59 9.73 5.24 8.15
CA PHE A 59 9.62 4.05 9.01
C PHE A 59 8.26 3.92 9.70
N ARG A 60 7.22 4.46 9.08
CA ARG A 60 5.86 4.24 9.56
C ARG A 60 5.32 2.97 8.92
N GLU A 61 4.57 2.19 9.69
CA GLU A 61 3.90 1.00 9.15
C GLU A 61 2.63 1.44 8.47
N LEU A 62 2.58 1.28 7.17
CA LEU A 62 1.43 1.71 6.38
C LEU A 62 0.78 0.53 5.68
N THR A 63 -0.52 0.66 5.44
CA THR A 63 -1.27 -0.24 4.58
C THR A 63 -1.75 0.59 3.40
N VAL A 64 -1.37 0.19 2.20
CA VAL A 64 -1.66 0.94 0.98
C VAL A 64 -2.52 0.09 0.06
N CYS A 65 -3.73 0.58 -0.20
CA CYS A 65 -4.64 -0.07 -1.15
C CYS A 65 -4.30 0.43 -2.55
N HIS A 66 -4.17 -0.50 -3.48
CA HIS A 66 -3.75 -0.15 -4.85
C HIS A 66 -4.30 -1.16 -5.84
N CYS A 67 -4.22 -0.81 -7.10
CA CYS A 67 -4.49 -1.73 -8.19
C CYS A 67 -3.42 -1.54 -9.26
N TYR A 68 -3.44 -2.39 -10.28
CA TYR A 68 -2.45 -2.34 -11.34
C TYR A 68 -3.10 -1.86 -12.63
N ARG A 69 -2.36 -1.07 -13.39
CA ARG A 69 -2.77 -0.49 -14.66
C ARG A 69 -1.68 -0.69 -15.69
N GLY A 70 -2.01 -0.41 -16.94
CA GLY A 70 -1.07 -0.55 -18.04
C GLY A 70 -1.19 -1.91 -18.68
N GLU A 71 -0.70 -2.03 -19.91
CA GLU A 71 -0.79 -3.29 -20.66
C GLU A 71 -0.09 -4.45 -19.96
N ASP A 72 1.02 -4.16 -19.29
CA ASP A 72 1.82 -5.17 -18.60
C ASP A 72 1.74 -5.04 -17.09
N ASP A 73 0.69 -4.39 -16.59
CA ASP A 73 0.54 -4.14 -15.15
C ASP A 73 1.77 -3.45 -14.57
N ASP A 74 2.35 -2.54 -15.33
CA ASP A 74 3.57 -1.85 -14.94
C ASP A 74 3.32 -0.59 -14.13
N THR A 75 2.06 -0.22 -13.95
CA THR A 75 1.68 0.99 -13.22
C THR A 75 0.87 0.62 -11.99
N VAL A 76 1.29 1.15 -10.85
CA VAL A 76 0.57 1.00 -9.59
C VAL A 76 -0.31 2.23 -9.41
N ARG A 77 -1.61 2.02 -9.32
CA ARG A 77 -2.53 3.11 -9.00
C ARG A 77 -2.85 3.05 -7.52
N ILE A 78 -2.41 4.06 -6.79
CA ILE A 78 -2.65 4.13 -5.36
C ILE A 78 -4.06 4.66 -5.13
N ILE A 79 -4.81 3.97 -4.26
CA ILE A 79 -6.21 4.27 -3.99
C ILE A 79 -6.38 4.87 -2.60
N SER A 80 -5.71 4.32 -1.61
CA SER A 80 -5.73 4.86 -0.25
C SER A 80 -4.50 4.40 0.52
N ALA A 81 -4.15 5.13 1.55
CA ALA A 81 -3.01 4.80 2.40
C ALA A 81 -3.32 5.24 3.82
N ARG A 82 -2.99 4.40 4.77
CA ARG A 82 -3.23 4.70 6.19
C ARG A 82 -2.23 3.95 7.05
N ARG A 83 -2.17 4.30 8.31
CA ARG A 83 -1.35 3.55 9.26
C ARG A 83 -1.91 2.14 9.40
N ALA A 84 -1.03 1.18 9.53
CA ALA A 84 -1.41 -0.22 9.70
C ALA A 84 -2.14 -0.41 11.02
N THR A 85 -3.15 -1.30 11.00
CA THR A 85 -3.82 -1.72 12.23
C THR A 85 -2.90 -2.67 12.99
N LYS A 86 -3.29 -3.01 14.23
CA LYS A 86 -2.54 -3.99 15.03
C LYS A 86 -2.41 -5.33 14.31
N ASN A 87 -3.51 -5.78 13.71
CA ASN A 87 -3.49 -7.06 12.99
C ASN A 87 -2.59 -6.98 11.77
N GLU A 88 -2.62 -5.88 11.06
CA GLU A 88 -1.76 -5.69 9.88
C GLU A 88 -0.30 -5.63 10.29
N SER A 89 -0.01 -4.95 11.40
CA SER A 89 1.35 -4.91 11.94
C SER A 89 1.83 -6.32 12.30
N LYS A 90 0.96 -7.14 12.87
CA LYS A 90 1.30 -8.53 13.19
C LYS A 90 1.58 -9.35 11.94
N ILE A 91 0.81 -9.12 10.88
CA ILE A 91 1.04 -9.80 9.61
C ILE A 91 2.42 -9.43 9.08
N TYR A 92 2.74 -8.16 9.11
CA TYR A 92 4.03 -7.67 8.62
C TYR A 92 5.19 -8.26 9.42
N TYR A 93 5.17 -8.10 10.74
CA TYR A 93 6.24 -8.59 11.59
C TYR A 93 6.21 -10.11 11.77
N GLY A 94 5.03 -10.70 11.66
CA GLY A 94 4.89 -12.14 11.70
C GLY A 94 5.63 -12.82 10.55
N GLY A 95 5.64 -12.18 9.39
CA GLY A 95 6.38 -12.66 8.25
C GLY A 95 7.89 -12.59 8.45
N LEU A 96 8.34 -11.69 9.34
CA LEU A 96 9.77 -11.54 9.65
C LEU A 96 10.19 -12.42 10.81
N ASP A 97 9.27 -12.76 11.67
CA ASP A 97 9.56 -13.38 12.96
C ASP A 97 8.74 -14.64 13.18
N TYR A 98 8.43 -15.31 12.10
CA TYR A 98 7.52 -16.37 12.18
C TYR A 98 8.09 -17.66 12.81
N GLU A 99 9.39 -17.74 12.91
CA GLU A 99 10.03 -18.89 13.54
C GLU A 99 10.16 -18.76 15.04
N SER A 100 9.85 -17.62 15.56
CA SER A 100 9.98 -17.40 17.00
C SER A 100 8.87 -18.08 17.79
#